data_7a6bb48b29a230387a8253d620e6f30d
#
_entry.id   7a6bb48b29a230387a8253d620e6f30d
#
_cell.length_a   1.000
_cell.length_b   1.000
_cell.length_c   1.000
_cell.angle_alpha   90.00
_cell.angle_beta   90.00
_cell.angle_gamma   90.00
#
_symmetry.space_group_name_H-M   'P 1'
#
loop_
_entity.id
_entity.type
_entity.pdbx_description
1 polymer ?
#
loop_
_entity_poly.entity_id
_entity_poly.type
_entity_poly.pdbx_seq_one_letter_code
_entity_poly.pdbx_strand_id
1 'polypeptide(L)'
;MVPEAGRRAIDPRSRANPAGVLLRMGAMSRRVVGAIRLLAGVGLLVTMAIQIADRVVNNVFDPWEYFSYFTIETSLMNIVVFVVGGVLALRRPSDTVLFTTIRMATLAYAIVTAGVYNLLLRDDSPSEGFQALGWPSEVMHVWMPLLIVLDWLVSPGRPALAWRRLGVVMIYPVAWLAYSLLRGAVSNGIYPYPFLDPATDGWGSVIAYIVGLSVGLLALAALAIAYSRRFAGDASLRQS
;
A
#
# COMPACT_ATOMS: atom_id res chain seq x y z
N MET A 1 -58.47 22.02 47.61
CA MET A 1 -57.03 21.71 47.82
C MET A 1 -56.57 20.80 46.71
N VAL A 2 -55.93 21.40 45.63
CA VAL A 2 -55.49 20.62 44.40
C VAL A 2 -54.00 20.57 44.52
N PRO A 3 -53.35 19.41 44.36
CA PRO A 3 -51.91 19.32 44.44
C PRO A 3 -51.27 19.83 43.13
N GLU A 4 -50.33 20.74 43.28
CA GLU A 4 -49.45 21.23 42.20
C GLU A 4 -48.64 20.07 41.58
N ALA A 5 -48.88 19.81 40.30
CA ALA A 5 -48.09 18.90 39.50
C ALA A 5 -46.69 19.50 39.27
N GLY A 6 -45.67 18.92 39.90
CA GLY A 6 -44.29 19.32 39.75
C GLY A 6 -43.84 19.29 38.29
N ARG A 7 -43.60 20.46 37.71
CA ARG A 7 -42.86 20.62 36.43
C ARG A 7 -41.44 20.15 36.66
N ARG A 8 -41.08 18.95 36.15
CA ARG A 8 -39.69 18.54 35.99
C ARG A 8 -39.01 19.55 35.05
N ALA A 9 -38.16 20.39 35.59
CA ALA A 9 -37.28 21.25 34.81
C ALA A 9 -36.40 20.33 33.92
N ILE A 10 -36.54 20.45 32.61
CA ILE A 10 -35.63 19.81 31.64
C ILE A 10 -34.26 20.46 31.85
N ASP A 11 -33.32 19.69 32.38
CA ASP A 11 -31.92 20.13 32.57
C ASP A 11 -31.33 20.54 31.18
N PRO A 12 -30.98 21.83 30.99
CA PRO A 12 -30.42 22.33 29.75
C PRO A 12 -29.03 21.76 29.44
N ARG A 13 -28.44 20.97 30.35
CA ARG A 13 -27.13 20.34 30.19
C ARG A 13 -27.16 19.01 29.42
N SER A 14 -28.34 18.52 29.04
CA SER A 14 -28.53 17.29 28.24
C SER A 14 -28.31 17.50 26.72
N ARG A 15 -27.82 18.69 26.30
CA ARG A 15 -27.41 18.85 24.89
C ARG A 15 -26.18 17.99 24.64
N ALA A 16 -26.37 16.96 23.83
CA ALA A 16 -25.28 16.07 23.40
C ALA A 16 -24.07 16.94 22.97
N ASN A 17 -22.95 16.78 23.66
CA ASN A 17 -21.73 17.52 23.37
C ASN A 17 -21.31 17.22 21.92
N PRO A 18 -21.40 18.19 20.96
CA PRO A 18 -21.11 17.93 19.56
C PRO A 18 -19.67 17.45 19.35
N ALA A 19 -18.73 17.88 20.17
CA ALA A 19 -17.35 17.39 20.15
C ALA A 19 -17.26 15.90 20.53
N GLY A 20 -18.06 15.46 21.49
CA GLY A 20 -18.14 14.04 21.88
C GLY A 20 -18.76 13.16 20.78
N VAL A 21 -19.75 13.67 20.05
CA VAL A 21 -20.37 12.98 18.91
C VAL A 21 -19.34 12.84 17.76
N LEU A 22 -18.64 13.91 17.39
CA LEU A 22 -17.61 13.89 16.35
C LEU A 22 -16.45 12.96 16.70
N LEU A 23 -16.01 12.93 17.95
CA LEU A 23 -14.97 11.99 18.41
C LEU A 23 -15.43 10.53 18.32
N ARG A 24 -16.68 10.23 18.65
CA ARG A 24 -17.25 8.86 18.51
C ARG A 24 -17.40 8.45 17.05
N MET A 25 -17.82 9.35 16.17
CA MET A 25 -17.90 9.09 14.73
C MET A 25 -16.51 8.83 14.14
N GLY A 26 -15.50 9.63 14.50
CA GLY A 26 -14.12 9.43 14.05
C GLY A 26 -13.53 8.10 14.54
N ALA A 27 -13.78 7.70 15.79
CA ALA A 27 -13.34 6.43 16.34
C ALA A 27 -14.03 5.24 15.68
N MET A 28 -15.32 5.35 15.37
CA MET A 28 -16.08 4.31 14.65
C MET A 28 -15.58 4.15 13.23
N SER A 29 -15.30 5.24 12.52
CA SER A 29 -14.72 5.21 11.17
C SER A 29 -13.33 4.53 11.17
N ARG A 30 -12.47 4.81 12.15
CA ARG A 30 -11.16 4.15 12.27
C ARG A 30 -11.27 2.65 12.52
N ARG A 31 -12.25 2.20 13.30
CA ARG A 31 -12.49 0.76 13.54
C ARG A 31 -12.88 0.03 12.25
N VAL A 32 -13.74 0.64 11.45
CA VAL A 32 -14.14 0.08 10.14
C VAL A 32 -12.93 -0.02 9.21
N VAL A 33 -12.15 1.07 9.10
CA VAL A 33 -10.90 1.05 8.32
C VAL A 33 -9.93 0.01 8.84
N GLY A 34 -9.80 -0.15 10.16
CA GLY A 34 -8.97 -1.17 10.78
C GLY A 34 -9.38 -2.60 10.39
N ALA A 35 -10.67 -2.89 10.43
CA ALA A 35 -11.21 -4.19 10.03
C ALA A 35 -10.97 -4.46 8.52
N ILE A 36 -11.24 -3.47 7.66
CA ILE A 36 -10.99 -3.58 6.20
C ILE A 36 -9.51 -3.85 5.93
N ARG A 37 -8.58 -3.14 6.59
CA ARG A 37 -7.14 -3.36 6.44
C ARG A 37 -6.74 -4.78 6.85
N LEU A 38 -7.24 -5.28 7.98
CA LEU A 38 -6.94 -6.65 8.42
C LEU A 38 -7.45 -7.68 7.41
N LEU A 39 -8.68 -7.53 6.92
CA LEU A 39 -9.24 -8.41 5.88
C LEU A 39 -8.43 -8.33 4.59
N ALA A 40 -8.01 -7.14 4.17
CA ALA A 40 -7.18 -6.95 2.99
C ALA A 40 -5.80 -7.61 3.14
N GLY A 41 -5.14 -7.43 4.29
CA GLY A 41 -3.84 -8.05 4.57
C GLY A 41 -3.92 -9.57 4.59
N VAL A 42 -4.94 -10.14 5.23
CA VAL A 42 -5.19 -11.59 5.23
C VAL A 42 -5.55 -12.08 3.82
N GLY A 43 -6.41 -11.36 3.10
CA GLY A 43 -6.79 -11.71 1.73
C GLY A 43 -5.58 -11.76 0.80
N LEU A 44 -4.69 -10.77 0.86
CA LEU A 44 -3.46 -10.75 0.07
C LEU A 44 -2.50 -11.89 0.46
N LEU A 45 -2.37 -12.19 1.76
CA LEU A 45 -1.59 -13.32 2.24
C LEU A 45 -2.11 -14.65 1.68
N VAL A 46 -3.43 -14.85 1.74
CA VAL A 46 -4.08 -16.06 1.18
C VAL A 46 -3.88 -16.13 -0.34
N THR A 47 -4.01 -15.00 -1.04
CA THR A 47 -3.75 -14.92 -2.49
C THR A 47 -2.34 -15.38 -2.83
N MET A 48 -1.33 -14.88 -2.12
CA MET A 48 0.06 -15.30 -2.32
C MET A 48 0.29 -16.76 -1.96
N ALA A 49 -0.30 -17.25 -0.87
CA ALA A 49 -0.19 -18.66 -0.49
C ALA A 49 -0.77 -19.59 -1.56
N ILE A 50 -1.92 -19.23 -2.14
CA ILE A 50 -2.53 -20.00 -3.25
C ILE A 50 -1.65 -19.96 -4.50
N GLN A 51 -1.08 -18.80 -4.85
CA GLN A 51 -0.17 -18.68 -6.00
C GLN A 51 1.09 -19.53 -5.81
N ILE A 52 1.66 -19.57 -4.61
CA ILE A 52 2.80 -20.43 -4.29
C ILE A 52 2.40 -21.90 -4.36
N ALA A 53 1.26 -22.27 -3.78
CA ALA A 53 0.76 -23.64 -3.80
C ALA A 53 0.52 -24.15 -5.23
N ASP A 54 -0.06 -23.32 -6.10
CA ASP A 54 -0.27 -23.62 -7.52
C ASP A 54 1.07 -23.94 -8.22
N ARG A 55 2.10 -23.13 -7.99
CA ARG A 55 3.44 -23.37 -8.57
C ARG A 55 4.12 -24.63 -8.00
N VAL A 56 3.97 -24.89 -6.70
CA VAL A 56 4.54 -26.07 -6.04
C VAL A 56 3.90 -27.35 -6.57
N VAL A 57 2.57 -27.40 -6.65
CA VAL A 57 1.83 -28.58 -7.16
C VAL A 57 2.18 -28.90 -8.61
N ASN A 58 2.47 -27.86 -9.40
CA ASN A 58 2.86 -28.02 -10.81
C ASN A 58 4.38 -28.18 -11.01
N ASN A 59 5.18 -28.31 -9.95
CA ASN A 59 6.63 -28.48 -9.97
C ASN A 59 7.40 -27.36 -10.71
N VAL A 60 6.89 -26.11 -10.64
CA VAL A 60 7.51 -24.94 -11.29
C VAL A 60 7.85 -23.84 -10.26
N PHE A 61 7.89 -24.16 -8.97
CA PHE A 61 8.22 -23.21 -7.92
C PHE A 61 9.72 -23.11 -7.71
N ASP A 62 10.32 -22.01 -8.13
CA ASP A 62 11.66 -21.59 -7.73
C ASP A 62 11.55 -20.42 -6.75
N PRO A 63 11.90 -20.61 -5.45
CA PRO A 63 11.83 -19.54 -4.46
C PRO A 63 12.72 -18.34 -4.79
N TRP A 64 13.93 -18.57 -5.35
CA TRP A 64 14.86 -17.50 -5.66
C TRP A 64 14.36 -16.61 -6.80
N GLU A 65 13.72 -17.20 -7.79
CA GLU A 65 13.08 -16.47 -8.86
C GLU A 65 11.83 -15.76 -8.35
N TYR A 66 10.91 -16.49 -7.68
CA TYR A 66 9.64 -15.98 -7.21
C TYR A 66 9.80 -14.76 -6.30
N PHE A 67 10.67 -14.84 -5.31
CA PHE A 67 10.92 -13.74 -4.37
C PHE A 67 11.84 -12.64 -4.94
N SER A 68 12.35 -12.74 -6.16
CA SER A 68 13.09 -11.65 -6.81
C SER A 68 12.19 -10.63 -7.50
N TYR A 69 10.92 -10.94 -7.72
CA TYR A 69 9.99 -10.00 -8.34
C TYR A 69 9.61 -8.86 -7.39
N PHE A 70 9.71 -7.63 -7.88
CA PHE A 70 9.33 -6.42 -7.15
C PHE A 70 7.87 -6.49 -6.64
N THR A 71 6.96 -7.04 -7.45
CA THR A 71 5.55 -7.25 -7.08
C THR A 71 5.40 -8.14 -5.85
N ILE A 72 6.13 -9.23 -5.78
CA ILE A 72 6.03 -10.20 -4.68
C ILE A 72 6.54 -9.58 -3.39
N GLU A 73 7.70 -8.93 -3.42
CA GLU A 73 8.27 -8.28 -2.25
C GLU A 73 7.40 -7.11 -1.77
N THR A 74 6.89 -6.27 -2.70
CA THR A 74 6.00 -5.16 -2.32
C THR A 74 4.62 -5.65 -1.86
N SER A 75 4.13 -6.80 -2.33
CA SER A 75 2.94 -7.45 -1.79
C SER A 75 3.14 -7.91 -0.35
N LEU A 76 4.30 -8.50 -0.02
CA LEU A 76 4.67 -8.82 1.37
C LEU A 76 4.71 -7.57 2.25
N MET A 77 5.32 -6.48 1.76
CA MET A 77 5.31 -5.20 2.48
C MET A 77 3.88 -4.69 2.72
N ASN A 78 3.00 -4.80 1.72
CA ASN A 78 1.60 -4.38 1.84
C ASN A 78 0.81 -5.26 2.81
N ILE A 79 1.06 -6.56 2.89
CA ILE A 79 0.48 -7.44 3.92
C ILE A 79 0.83 -6.89 5.31
N VAL A 80 2.13 -6.63 5.56
CA VAL A 80 2.59 -6.08 6.85
C VAL A 80 1.96 -4.71 7.13
N VAL A 81 1.93 -3.82 6.14
CA VAL A 81 1.33 -2.48 6.27
C VAL A 81 -0.16 -2.56 6.58
N PHE A 82 -0.91 -3.43 5.94
CA PHE A 82 -2.33 -3.62 6.20
C PHE A 82 -2.58 -4.23 7.58
N VAL A 83 -1.84 -5.26 7.98
CA VAL A 83 -2.00 -5.89 9.30
C VAL A 83 -1.63 -4.90 10.41
N VAL A 84 -0.45 -4.29 10.35
CA VAL A 84 -0.01 -3.28 11.33
C VAL A 84 -0.96 -2.07 11.33
N GLY A 85 -1.33 -1.58 10.15
CA GLY A 85 -2.25 -0.45 9.99
C GLY A 85 -3.66 -0.74 10.51
N GLY A 86 -4.13 -1.98 10.35
CA GLY A 86 -5.39 -2.44 10.91
C GLY A 86 -5.36 -2.43 12.44
N VAL A 87 -4.32 -3.02 13.03
CA VAL A 87 -4.12 -3.03 14.50
C VAL A 87 -3.98 -1.61 15.05
N LEU A 88 -3.20 -0.73 14.37
CA LEU A 88 -3.06 0.66 14.80
C LEU A 88 -4.38 1.42 14.72
N ALA A 89 -5.18 1.23 13.67
CA ALA A 89 -6.47 1.86 13.52
C ALA A 89 -7.49 1.42 14.59
N LEU A 90 -7.40 0.18 15.06
CA LEU A 90 -8.24 -0.33 16.16
C LEU A 90 -7.80 0.19 17.53
N ARG A 91 -6.50 0.44 17.73
CA ARG A 91 -5.92 0.74 19.05
C ARG A 91 -5.56 2.21 19.27
N ARG A 92 -5.41 3.02 18.21
CA ARG A 92 -4.93 4.41 18.29
C ARG A 92 -5.87 5.37 17.56
N PRO A 93 -6.02 6.61 18.04
CA PRO A 93 -6.84 7.63 17.41
C PRO A 93 -6.24 8.16 16.10
N SER A 94 -4.92 8.04 15.91
CA SER A 94 -4.20 8.50 14.72
C SER A 94 -3.04 7.57 14.37
N ASP A 95 -2.60 7.63 13.12
CA ASP A 95 -1.39 6.94 12.65
C ASP A 95 -0.14 7.73 13.08
N THR A 96 0.99 7.04 13.24
CA THR A 96 2.27 7.70 13.48
C THR A 96 2.86 8.24 12.17
N VAL A 97 3.72 9.26 12.27
CA VAL A 97 4.43 9.82 11.10
C VAL A 97 5.27 8.73 10.39
N LEU A 98 5.93 7.86 11.15
CA LEU A 98 6.72 6.75 10.59
C LEU A 98 5.84 5.80 9.79
N PHE A 99 4.74 5.33 10.39
CA PHE A 99 3.82 4.41 9.72
C PHE A 99 3.21 5.04 8.46
N THR A 100 2.80 6.32 8.54
CA THR A 100 2.28 7.06 7.38
C THR A 100 3.32 7.22 6.27
N THR A 101 4.61 7.39 6.63
CA THR A 101 5.71 7.44 5.66
C THR A 101 5.88 6.09 4.94
N ILE A 102 5.81 4.97 5.68
CA ILE A 102 5.89 3.63 5.09
C ILE A 102 4.68 3.39 4.17
N ARG A 103 3.47 3.75 4.60
CA ARG A 103 2.26 3.66 3.74
C ARG A 103 2.38 4.48 2.47
N MET A 104 2.97 5.68 2.54
CA MET A 104 3.24 6.51 1.35
C MET A 104 4.17 5.78 0.36
N ALA A 105 5.24 5.18 0.86
CA ALA A 105 6.18 4.44 0.02
C ALA A 105 5.52 3.22 -0.63
N THR A 106 4.83 2.38 0.15
CA THR A 106 4.15 1.18 -0.37
C THR A 106 2.97 1.51 -1.28
N LEU A 107 2.29 2.65 -1.11
CA LEU A 107 1.32 3.18 -2.06
C LEU A 107 1.96 3.46 -3.42
N ALA A 108 3.09 4.17 -3.44
CA ALA A 108 3.79 4.46 -4.69
C ALA A 108 4.26 3.17 -5.38
N TYR A 109 4.78 2.19 -4.62
CA TYR A 109 5.18 0.89 -5.15
C TYR A 109 4.00 0.15 -5.78
N ALA A 110 2.86 0.09 -5.10
CA ALA A 110 1.67 -0.59 -5.60
C ALA A 110 1.15 0.03 -6.90
N ILE A 111 1.14 1.37 -7.01
CA ILE A 111 0.71 2.06 -8.24
C ILE A 111 1.68 1.79 -9.39
N VAL A 112 3.00 1.85 -9.14
CA VAL A 112 4.01 1.54 -10.17
C VAL A 112 3.90 0.08 -10.60
N THR A 113 3.77 -0.85 -9.65
CA THR A 113 3.55 -2.28 -9.95
C THR A 113 2.33 -2.50 -10.83
N ALA A 114 1.19 -1.85 -10.49
CA ALA A 114 -0.01 -1.91 -11.30
C ALA A 114 0.22 -1.35 -12.72
N GLY A 115 0.90 -0.20 -12.83
CA GLY A 115 1.22 0.42 -14.11
C GLY A 115 2.11 -0.46 -14.98
N VAL A 116 3.22 -0.95 -14.44
CA VAL A 116 4.16 -1.82 -15.15
C VAL A 116 3.47 -3.10 -15.63
N TYR A 117 2.72 -3.76 -14.75
CA TYR A 117 2.00 -4.97 -15.12
C TYR A 117 1.01 -4.73 -16.26
N ASN A 118 0.11 -3.77 -16.09
CA ASN A 118 -0.99 -3.55 -17.04
C ASN A 118 -0.53 -2.93 -18.38
N LEU A 119 0.61 -2.22 -18.42
CA LEU A 119 1.09 -1.54 -19.61
C LEU A 119 2.20 -2.31 -20.34
N LEU A 120 3.00 -3.12 -19.61
CA LEU A 120 4.19 -3.74 -20.18
C LEU A 120 4.19 -5.27 -20.11
N LEU A 121 3.49 -5.89 -19.13
CA LEU A 121 3.66 -7.32 -18.85
C LEU A 121 2.37 -8.15 -19.00
N ARG A 122 1.21 -7.51 -19.15
CA ARG A 122 -0.07 -8.22 -19.16
C ARG A 122 -0.24 -9.16 -20.34
N ASP A 123 0.28 -8.76 -21.50
CA ASP A 123 0.16 -9.48 -22.75
C ASP A 123 1.39 -10.37 -23.04
N ASP A 124 2.43 -10.32 -22.18
CA ASP A 124 3.54 -11.25 -22.22
C ASP A 124 3.04 -12.62 -21.75
N SER A 125 2.53 -13.40 -22.69
CA SER A 125 2.17 -14.81 -22.45
C SER A 125 3.44 -15.58 -22.15
N PRO A 126 3.49 -16.41 -21.10
CA PRO A 126 4.59 -17.34 -20.90
C PRO A 126 4.69 -18.22 -22.15
N SER A 127 5.83 -18.19 -22.81
CA SER A 127 6.17 -19.12 -23.88
C SER A 127 6.01 -20.54 -23.32
N GLU A 128 5.18 -21.35 -23.98
CA GLU A 128 4.99 -22.79 -23.86
C GLU A 128 5.27 -23.40 -22.46
N GLY A 129 4.22 -23.66 -21.65
CA GLY A 129 4.42 -24.33 -20.38
C GLY A 129 3.25 -24.16 -19.40
N PHE A 130 3.58 -24.00 -18.14
CA PHE A 130 2.67 -23.86 -17.03
C PHE A 130 1.82 -22.58 -17.14
N GLN A 131 0.50 -22.75 -17.19
CA GLN A 131 -0.45 -21.63 -17.07
C GLN A 131 -0.81 -21.46 -15.60
N ALA A 132 -0.24 -20.42 -14.98
CA ALA A 132 -0.58 -20.04 -13.62
C ALA A 132 -2.04 -19.58 -13.51
N LEU A 133 -2.61 -19.74 -12.31
CA LEU A 133 -3.92 -19.15 -12.00
C LEU A 133 -3.89 -17.63 -12.27
N GLY A 134 -4.79 -17.13 -13.11
CA GLY A 134 -4.82 -15.71 -13.50
C GLY A 134 -5.30 -14.78 -12.38
N TRP A 135 -6.28 -15.22 -11.57
CA TRP A 135 -6.90 -14.37 -10.57
C TRP A 135 -5.95 -13.86 -9.45
N PRO A 136 -4.91 -14.61 -8.98
CA PRO A 136 -3.97 -14.05 -8.01
C PRO A 136 -3.19 -12.87 -8.58
N SER A 137 -2.84 -12.94 -9.87
CA SER A 137 -2.20 -11.84 -10.58
C SER A 137 -3.10 -10.61 -10.64
N GLU A 138 -4.39 -10.77 -10.98
CA GLU A 138 -5.37 -9.69 -10.98
C GLU A 138 -5.53 -9.06 -9.58
N VAL A 139 -5.54 -9.87 -8.53
CA VAL A 139 -5.60 -9.35 -7.15
C VAL A 139 -4.39 -8.47 -6.84
N MET A 140 -3.18 -8.92 -7.16
CA MET A 140 -1.94 -8.20 -6.83
C MET A 140 -1.70 -6.96 -7.69
N HIS A 141 -2.12 -6.98 -8.96
CA HIS A 141 -1.80 -5.90 -9.90
C HIS A 141 -2.96 -4.95 -10.20
N VAL A 142 -4.20 -5.29 -9.80
CA VAL A 142 -5.38 -4.44 -10.04
C VAL A 142 -6.11 -4.14 -8.73
N TRP A 143 -6.67 -5.16 -8.07
CA TRP A 143 -7.57 -4.95 -6.95
C TRP A 143 -6.88 -4.42 -5.69
N MET A 144 -5.70 -4.96 -5.37
CA MET A 144 -4.94 -4.52 -4.19
C MET A 144 -4.37 -3.10 -4.35
N PRO A 145 -3.75 -2.72 -5.47
CA PRO A 145 -3.39 -1.33 -5.73
C PRO A 145 -4.55 -0.35 -5.65
N LEU A 146 -5.72 -0.69 -6.19
CA LEU A 146 -6.93 0.14 -6.06
C LEU A 146 -7.35 0.31 -4.60
N LEU A 147 -7.36 -0.78 -3.83
CA LEU A 147 -7.69 -0.72 -2.40
C LEU A 147 -6.68 0.12 -1.61
N ILE A 148 -5.38 0.03 -1.93
CA ILE A 148 -4.31 0.82 -1.30
C ILE A 148 -4.51 2.31 -1.58
N VAL A 149 -4.86 2.67 -2.83
CA VAL A 149 -5.19 4.05 -3.21
C VAL A 149 -6.42 4.54 -2.44
N LEU A 150 -7.49 3.75 -2.41
CA LEU A 150 -8.71 4.10 -1.67
C LEU A 150 -8.41 4.25 -0.17
N ASP A 151 -7.67 3.32 0.43
CA ASP A 151 -7.25 3.43 1.83
C ASP A 151 -6.44 4.71 2.08
N TRP A 152 -5.56 5.09 1.16
CA TRP A 152 -4.84 6.35 1.28
C TRP A 152 -5.77 7.56 1.22
N LEU A 153 -6.73 7.58 0.33
CA LEU A 153 -7.63 8.72 0.15
C LEU A 153 -8.63 8.91 1.30
N VAL A 154 -9.22 7.81 1.80
CA VAL A 154 -10.37 7.92 2.73
C VAL A 154 -10.01 7.69 4.20
N SER A 155 -8.84 7.12 4.53
CA SER A 155 -8.53 6.75 5.92
C SER A 155 -8.32 7.95 6.82
N PRO A 156 -9.04 8.05 7.94
CA PRO A 156 -8.90 9.13 8.90
C PRO A 156 -7.66 8.96 9.79
N GLY A 157 -7.22 10.07 10.39
CA GLY A 157 -6.14 10.07 11.40
C GLY A 157 -4.73 9.99 10.80
N ARG A 158 -4.57 10.34 9.53
CA ARG A 158 -3.26 10.46 8.87
C ARG A 158 -2.62 11.79 9.21
N PRO A 159 -1.36 11.83 9.75
CA PRO A 159 -0.61 13.06 9.95
C PRO A 159 -0.12 13.65 8.61
N ALA A 160 0.12 14.96 8.59
CA ALA A 160 0.82 15.61 7.49
C ALA A 160 2.28 15.14 7.41
N LEU A 161 2.74 14.81 6.21
CA LEU A 161 4.13 14.41 5.97
C LEU A 161 4.98 15.62 5.56
N ALA A 162 6.20 15.70 6.10
CA ALA A 162 7.18 16.69 5.68
C ALA A 162 7.82 16.28 4.34
N TRP A 163 8.12 17.25 3.49
CA TRP A 163 8.77 17.03 2.18
C TRP A 163 10.11 16.28 2.25
N ARG A 164 10.85 16.40 3.35
CA ARG A 164 12.08 15.63 3.61
C ARG A 164 11.88 14.11 3.62
N ARG A 165 10.62 13.64 3.71
CA ARG A 165 10.27 12.23 3.63
C ARG A 165 10.19 11.68 2.20
N LEU A 166 10.25 12.57 1.20
CA LEU A 166 10.16 12.19 -0.21
C LEU A 166 11.20 11.13 -0.60
N GLY A 167 12.45 11.30 -0.19
CA GLY A 167 13.53 10.36 -0.53
C GLY A 167 13.35 8.94 0.04
N VAL A 168 12.51 8.76 1.05
CA VAL A 168 12.27 7.44 1.65
C VAL A 168 11.69 6.46 0.63
N VAL A 169 10.90 6.94 -0.35
CA VAL A 169 10.32 6.09 -1.40
C VAL A 169 11.39 5.41 -2.26
N MET A 170 12.61 5.95 -2.35
CA MET A 170 13.68 5.40 -3.18
C MET A 170 14.56 4.36 -2.46
N ILE A 171 14.48 4.25 -1.14
CA ILE A 171 15.37 3.37 -0.36
C ILE A 171 15.26 1.91 -0.83
N TYR A 172 14.03 1.39 -0.83
CA TYR A 172 13.81 0.00 -1.24
C TYR A 172 14.02 -0.22 -2.75
N PRO A 173 13.45 0.59 -3.67
CA PRO A 173 13.67 0.38 -5.11
C PRO A 173 15.14 0.43 -5.53
N VAL A 174 15.95 1.30 -4.92
CA VAL A 174 17.40 1.35 -5.20
C VAL A 174 18.10 0.07 -4.73
N ALA A 175 17.78 -0.42 -3.53
CA ALA A 175 18.33 -1.67 -3.01
C ALA A 175 17.91 -2.87 -3.87
N TRP A 176 16.62 -2.95 -4.23
CA TRP A 176 16.08 -3.99 -5.09
C TRP A 176 16.70 -3.95 -6.50
N LEU A 177 16.86 -2.77 -7.09
CA LEU A 177 17.50 -2.60 -8.40
C LEU A 177 18.96 -3.06 -8.37
N ALA A 178 19.72 -2.66 -7.34
CA ALA A 178 21.11 -3.10 -7.18
C ALA A 178 21.19 -4.64 -7.07
N TYR A 179 20.31 -5.26 -6.28
CA TYR A 179 20.18 -6.71 -6.22
C TYR A 179 19.85 -7.32 -7.58
N SER A 180 18.86 -6.80 -8.30
CA SER A 180 18.39 -7.34 -9.58
C SER A 180 19.45 -7.25 -10.68
N LEU A 181 20.18 -6.14 -10.77
CA LEU A 181 21.28 -5.98 -11.72
C LEU A 181 22.47 -6.89 -11.36
N LEU A 182 22.82 -7.00 -10.08
CA LEU A 182 23.86 -7.92 -9.64
C LEU A 182 23.48 -9.37 -9.95
N ARG A 183 22.24 -9.76 -9.63
CA ARG A 183 21.72 -11.10 -9.93
C ARG A 183 21.84 -11.41 -11.44
N GLY A 184 21.36 -10.51 -12.29
CA GLY A 184 21.46 -10.69 -13.75
C GLY A 184 22.90 -10.85 -14.23
N ALA A 185 23.83 -10.07 -13.65
CA ALA A 185 25.25 -10.13 -14.01
C ALA A 185 25.92 -11.47 -13.60
N VAL A 186 25.53 -12.07 -12.45
CA VAL A 186 26.16 -13.31 -11.94
C VAL A 186 25.42 -14.58 -12.34
N SER A 187 24.17 -14.50 -12.83
CA SER A 187 23.33 -15.64 -13.23
C SER A 187 23.22 -15.84 -14.74
N ASN A 188 24.18 -15.34 -15.54
CA ASN A 188 24.17 -15.43 -17.00
C ASN A 188 22.91 -14.79 -17.65
N GLY A 189 22.46 -13.64 -17.15
CA GLY A 189 21.38 -12.87 -17.77
C GLY A 189 19.97 -13.17 -17.23
N ILE A 190 19.82 -13.77 -16.04
CA ILE A 190 18.51 -14.01 -15.45
C ILE A 190 18.04 -12.76 -14.67
N TYR A 191 17.34 -11.86 -15.37
CA TYR A 191 16.74 -10.66 -14.77
C TYR A 191 15.26 -10.92 -14.40
N PRO A 192 14.74 -10.29 -13.30
CA PRO A 192 13.33 -10.45 -12.92
C PRO A 192 12.36 -9.91 -13.97
N TYR A 193 12.77 -8.93 -14.75
CA TYR A 193 11.95 -8.29 -15.78
C TYR A 193 12.73 -8.09 -17.07
N PRO A 194 12.09 -8.30 -18.26
CA PRO A 194 12.75 -8.14 -19.56
C PRO A 194 13.35 -6.75 -19.79
N PHE A 195 12.68 -5.68 -19.30
CA PHE A 195 13.16 -4.31 -19.44
C PHE A 195 14.42 -3.98 -18.60
N LEU A 196 14.85 -4.88 -17.72
CA LEU A 196 16.12 -4.78 -17.00
C LEU A 196 17.25 -5.57 -17.66
N ASP A 197 16.93 -6.38 -18.69
CA ASP A 197 17.92 -7.16 -19.42
C ASP A 197 18.53 -6.33 -20.56
N PRO A 198 19.83 -5.99 -20.49
CA PRO A 198 20.49 -5.24 -21.54
C PRO A 198 20.66 -6.04 -22.84
N ALA A 199 20.46 -7.36 -22.83
CA ALA A 199 20.50 -8.19 -24.05
C ALA A 199 19.26 -7.97 -24.91
N THR A 200 18.14 -7.50 -24.36
CA THR A 200 16.89 -7.25 -25.08
C THR A 200 17.02 -6.01 -25.97
N ASP A 201 17.19 -4.82 -25.35
CA ASP A 201 17.16 -3.52 -26.03
C ASP A 201 18.38 -2.63 -25.71
N GLY A 202 19.41 -3.19 -25.10
CA GLY A 202 20.64 -2.51 -24.73
C GLY A 202 20.53 -1.65 -23.45
N TRP A 203 21.68 -1.24 -22.95
CA TRP A 203 21.77 -0.43 -21.71
C TRP A 203 21.02 0.91 -21.78
N GLY A 204 20.87 1.50 -22.97
CA GLY A 204 20.10 2.74 -23.14
C GLY A 204 18.64 2.59 -22.72
N SER A 205 18.02 1.48 -23.11
CA SER A 205 16.65 1.14 -22.74
C SER A 205 16.53 0.88 -21.23
N VAL A 206 17.43 0.06 -20.67
CA VAL A 206 17.47 -0.23 -19.22
C VAL A 206 17.55 1.07 -18.40
N ILE A 207 18.44 1.98 -18.76
CA ILE A 207 18.60 3.28 -18.07
C ILE A 207 17.34 4.12 -18.21
N ALA A 208 16.70 4.14 -19.39
CA ALA A 208 15.44 4.88 -19.60
C ALA A 208 14.33 4.38 -18.70
N TYR A 209 14.15 3.05 -18.56
CA TYR A 209 13.18 2.46 -17.63
C TYR A 209 13.50 2.79 -16.17
N ILE A 210 14.77 2.69 -15.75
CA ILE A 210 15.20 3.02 -14.39
C ILE A 210 14.86 4.47 -14.05
N VAL A 211 15.21 5.40 -14.95
CA VAL A 211 14.94 6.83 -14.75
C VAL A 211 13.43 7.10 -14.76
N GLY A 212 12.69 6.57 -15.72
CA GLY A 212 11.24 6.75 -15.82
C GLY A 212 10.49 6.25 -14.60
N LEU A 213 10.79 5.04 -14.13
CA LEU A 213 10.18 4.46 -12.94
C LEU A 213 10.58 5.22 -11.66
N SER A 214 11.83 5.69 -11.56
CA SER A 214 12.29 6.50 -10.43
C SER A 214 11.57 7.84 -10.35
N VAL A 215 11.41 8.53 -11.49
CA VAL A 215 10.64 9.78 -11.59
C VAL A 215 9.17 9.53 -11.23
N GLY A 216 8.57 8.44 -11.73
CA GLY A 216 7.21 8.03 -11.40
C GLY A 216 7.01 7.81 -9.89
N LEU A 217 7.92 7.08 -9.25
CA LEU A 217 7.88 6.84 -7.80
C LEU A 217 7.98 8.14 -7.00
N LEU A 218 8.90 9.03 -7.35
CA LEU A 218 9.05 10.33 -6.70
C LEU A 218 7.82 11.22 -6.90
N ALA A 219 7.24 11.24 -8.10
CA ALA A 219 6.03 12.00 -8.39
C ALA A 219 4.83 11.48 -7.58
N LEU A 220 4.62 10.17 -7.50
CA LEU A 220 3.56 9.55 -6.71
C LEU A 220 3.73 9.83 -5.20
N ALA A 221 4.95 9.72 -4.69
CA ALA A 221 5.25 10.05 -3.30
C ALA A 221 5.03 11.55 -3.01
N ALA A 222 5.40 12.43 -3.94
CA ALA A 222 5.14 13.87 -3.83
C ALA A 222 3.65 14.18 -3.80
N LEU A 223 2.85 13.57 -4.66
CA LEU A 223 1.39 13.68 -4.65
C LEU A 223 0.79 13.16 -3.33
N ALA A 224 1.28 12.03 -2.83
CA ALA A 224 0.83 11.49 -1.55
C ALA A 224 1.18 12.41 -0.37
N ILE A 225 2.38 13.02 -0.36
CA ILE A 225 2.77 14.04 0.63
C ILE A 225 1.86 15.25 0.53
N ALA A 226 1.68 15.81 -0.68
CA ALA A 226 0.81 16.96 -0.90
C ALA A 226 -0.62 16.71 -0.40
N TYR A 227 -1.17 15.52 -0.73
CA TYR A 227 -2.47 15.09 -0.24
C TYR A 227 -2.51 14.99 1.29
N SER A 228 -1.50 14.38 1.92
CA SER A 228 -1.43 14.27 3.38
C SER A 228 -1.44 15.63 4.07
N ARG A 229 -0.79 16.63 3.48
CA ARG A 229 -0.70 18.00 4.01
C ARG A 229 -2.01 18.76 3.86
N ARG A 230 -2.73 18.55 2.74
CA ARG A 230 -4.02 19.22 2.49
C ARG A 230 -5.15 18.66 3.36
N PHE A 231 -5.13 17.38 3.66
CA PHE A 231 -6.19 16.66 4.35
C PHE A 231 -5.75 16.05 5.69
N ALA A 232 -4.64 16.54 6.27
CA ALA A 232 -4.33 16.24 7.66
C ALA A 232 -5.42 16.84 8.53
N GLY A 233 -6.11 16.03 9.31
CA GLY A 233 -7.09 16.54 10.27
C GLY A 233 -6.41 17.52 11.26
N ASP A 234 -7.15 18.51 11.75
CA ASP A 234 -6.69 19.58 12.65
C ASP A 234 -6.00 19.14 13.97
N ALA A 235 -5.85 17.83 14.16
CA ALA A 235 -5.15 17.27 15.33
C ALA A 235 -3.65 17.61 15.36
N SER A 236 -3.04 18.00 14.23
CA SER A 236 -1.62 18.38 14.17
C SER A 236 -1.34 19.82 14.60
N LEU A 237 -2.36 20.68 14.61
CA LEU A 237 -2.23 22.09 15.00
C LEU A 237 -2.32 22.31 16.53
N ARG A 238 -2.60 21.26 17.32
CA ARG A 238 -2.69 21.36 18.78
C ARG A 238 -1.45 20.81 19.51
N GLN A 239 -0.38 20.49 18.82
CA GLN A 239 0.87 19.97 19.40
C GLN A 239 2.11 20.79 18.99
N SER A 240 1.91 22.03 18.53
CA SER A 240 2.98 23.01 18.33
C SER A 240 3.04 24.00 19.47
#